data_2cc2df3a36e4213a887e1173bd7d94da
#
_entry.id   2cc2df3a36e4213a887e1173bd7d94da
#
_cell.length_a   1.000
_cell.length_b   1.000
_cell.length_c   1.000
_cell.angle_alpha   90.00
_cell.angle_beta   90.00
_cell.angle_gamma   90.00
#
_symmetry.space_group_name_H-M   'P 1'
#
loop_
_entity.id
_entity.type
_entity.pdbx_description
1 polymer ?
#
loop_
_entity_poly.entity_id
_entity_poly.type
_entity_poly.pdbx_seq_one_letter_code
_entity_poly.pdbx_strand_id
1 'polypeptide(L)'
;MNRQGSARSHLTLALCTILHGFTHAYGSMLVPLYFRIADDLKLSGVGAATLIVTLYGAVYNLASYAAGLAADRFSRKTLLAIGLLGNAAAILAIGLSRQYSHILMLGVAAGLFGTIFHPSANALASSHYPKAPGMAIGILGIGSGLGFFFGPQIAGWRAATASWQLWNVAQWQKPCVEMALAGLVVGIIFLFLGTDASGAPTRRRGAKIDPALNRRVMRMASVLMFRDFAGVAGLSLAAIYVRNVFNLHVSQAGLFVGIMMLPSVIFNPLAVYLTPKRRRLPGLTMILIIGGLLAGTAPLWPLAGALIILCAFQTMQLASYAVSDAATLERISPEFRGRVVGLFLEIAGTFGALGPWVMGAWADHLHNSHTRFNYFGPFALISACMILAAASPPLIARLGPVLSAIKPMEEISPETMGVVP
;
A
#
# COMPACT_ATOMS: atom_id res chain seq x y z
N MET A 1 -26.98 5.67 -20.21
CA MET A 1 -26.68 6.53 -19.02
C MET A 1 -26.95 7.97 -19.40
N ASN A 2 -27.78 8.67 -18.63
CA ASN A 2 -28.07 10.10 -18.84
C ASN A 2 -26.78 10.90 -18.59
N ARG A 3 -26.51 12.00 -19.34
CA ARG A 3 -25.27 12.78 -19.21
C ARG A 3 -24.96 13.21 -17.77
N GLN A 4 -25.97 13.50 -16.97
CA GLN A 4 -25.81 13.85 -15.53
C GLN A 4 -25.32 12.67 -14.67
N GLY A 5 -25.78 11.44 -14.94
CA GLY A 5 -25.29 10.25 -14.24
C GLY A 5 -23.82 9.95 -14.55
N SER A 6 -23.36 10.23 -15.76
CA SER A 6 -21.96 10.11 -16.17
C SER A 6 -21.07 11.12 -15.43
N ALA A 7 -21.46 12.40 -15.37
CA ALA A 7 -20.69 13.45 -14.70
C ALA A 7 -20.49 13.16 -13.19
N ARG A 8 -21.52 12.70 -12.50
CA ARG A 8 -21.44 12.30 -11.06
C ARG A 8 -20.50 11.11 -10.84
N SER A 9 -20.51 10.12 -11.75
CA SER A 9 -19.61 8.99 -11.67
C SER A 9 -18.14 9.40 -11.85
N HIS A 10 -17.86 10.33 -12.81
CA HIS A 10 -16.52 10.86 -12.99
C HIS A 10 -16.04 11.67 -11.78
N LEU A 11 -16.90 12.52 -11.22
CA LEU A 11 -16.57 13.27 -10.00
C LEU A 11 -16.29 12.34 -8.83
N THR A 12 -17.13 11.31 -8.63
CA THR A 12 -16.92 10.32 -7.56
C THR A 12 -15.59 9.58 -7.73
N LEU A 13 -15.24 9.16 -8.95
CA LEU A 13 -13.95 8.50 -9.21
C LEU A 13 -12.77 9.44 -8.95
N ALA A 14 -12.84 10.69 -9.41
CA ALA A 14 -11.80 11.69 -9.17
C ALA A 14 -11.59 11.95 -7.68
N LEU A 15 -12.68 12.13 -6.93
CA LEU A 15 -12.60 12.28 -5.48
C LEU A 15 -12.02 11.03 -4.80
N CYS A 16 -12.44 9.82 -5.18
CA CYS A 16 -11.84 8.58 -4.66
C CYS A 16 -10.34 8.51 -4.95
N THR A 17 -9.89 8.99 -6.12
CA THR A 17 -8.46 9.04 -6.46
C THR A 17 -7.71 10.00 -5.54
N ILE A 18 -8.29 11.14 -5.20
CA ILE A 18 -7.70 12.08 -4.24
C ILE A 18 -7.67 11.47 -2.83
N LEU A 19 -8.77 10.83 -2.38
CA LEU A 19 -8.81 10.11 -1.10
C LEU A 19 -7.70 9.04 -1.02
N HIS A 20 -7.46 8.33 -2.12
CA HIS A 20 -6.38 7.34 -2.21
C HIS A 20 -5.01 7.97 -1.99
N GLY A 21 -4.80 9.15 -2.59
CA GLY A 21 -3.60 9.94 -2.36
C GLY A 21 -3.39 10.26 -0.88
N PHE A 22 -4.40 10.75 -0.19
CA PHE A 22 -4.31 11.03 1.26
C PHE A 22 -4.04 9.79 2.10
N THR A 23 -4.70 8.66 1.81
CA THR A 23 -4.50 7.39 2.53
C THR A 23 -3.03 6.96 2.51
N HIS A 24 -2.38 7.01 1.34
CA HIS A 24 -0.97 6.64 1.21
C HIS A 24 -0.02 7.74 1.67
N ALA A 25 -0.38 9.00 1.52
CA ALA A 25 0.39 10.11 2.07
C ALA A 25 0.48 10.01 3.61
N TYR A 26 -0.61 9.72 4.30
CA TYR A 26 -0.62 9.53 5.75
C TYR A 26 0.22 8.34 6.19
N GLY A 27 0.19 7.23 5.45
CA GLY A 27 1.01 6.05 5.75
C GLY A 27 2.52 6.26 5.58
N SER A 28 2.93 7.23 4.74
CA SER A 28 4.34 7.43 4.39
C SER A 28 4.94 8.75 4.89
N MET A 29 4.14 9.73 5.31
CA MET A 29 4.60 11.06 5.69
C MET A 29 5.56 11.09 6.88
N LEU A 30 5.44 10.15 7.82
CA LEU A 30 6.31 10.09 8.99
C LEU A 30 7.69 9.52 8.69
N VAL A 31 7.90 8.87 7.54
CA VAL A 31 9.15 8.20 7.18
C VAL A 31 10.37 9.14 7.21
N PRO A 32 10.37 10.35 6.63
CA PRO A 32 11.51 11.26 6.72
C PRO A 32 11.66 11.94 8.07
N LEU A 33 10.68 11.80 8.97
CA LEU A 33 10.60 12.52 10.24
C LEU A 33 11.13 11.74 11.46
N TYR A 34 11.51 10.48 11.29
CA TYR A 34 11.86 9.56 12.39
C TYR A 34 12.84 10.17 13.41
N PHE A 35 13.94 10.78 12.94
CA PHE A 35 14.93 11.39 13.82
C PHE A 35 14.35 12.57 14.58
N ARG A 36 13.58 13.44 13.93
CA ARG A 36 12.93 14.57 14.59
C ARG A 36 11.89 14.15 15.61
N ILE A 37 11.18 13.05 15.35
CA ILE A 37 10.23 12.45 16.30
C ILE A 37 11.00 11.90 17.51
N ALA A 38 12.09 11.17 17.26
CA ALA A 38 12.90 10.60 18.33
C ALA A 38 13.51 11.69 19.23
N ASP A 39 14.06 12.74 18.63
CA ASP A 39 14.70 13.85 19.34
C ASP A 39 13.69 14.65 20.17
N ASP A 40 12.56 15.03 19.58
CA ASP A 40 11.54 15.88 20.22
C ASP A 40 10.84 15.17 21.39
N LEU A 41 10.50 13.89 21.18
CA LEU A 41 9.85 13.07 22.20
C LEU A 41 10.85 12.40 23.16
N LYS A 42 12.15 12.65 23.02
CA LYS A 42 13.24 12.08 23.83
C LYS A 42 13.17 10.56 23.91
N LEU A 43 12.94 9.91 22.76
CA LEU A 43 12.84 8.46 22.65
C LEU A 43 14.24 7.83 22.79
N SER A 44 14.26 6.53 23.14
CA SER A 44 15.51 5.76 23.28
C SER A 44 16.27 5.59 21.95
N GLY A 45 15.62 5.82 20.81
CA GLY A 45 16.22 5.72 19.47
C GLY A 45 15.20 5.86 18.35
N VAL A 46 15.69 5.73 17.13
CA VAL A 46 14.88 5.80 15.90
C VAL A 46 13.92 4.61 15.80
N GLY A 47 14.29 3.45 16.35
CA GLY A 47 13.42 2.27 16.41
C GLY A 47 12.10 2.54 17.14
N ALA A 48 12.12 3.35 18.20
CA ALA A 48 10.90 3.77 18.86
C ALA A 48 10.06 4.70 17.96
N ALA A 49 10.67 5.62 17.23
CA ALA A 49 9.93 6.49 16.30
C ALA A 49 9.29 5.71 15.15
N THR A 50 9.98 4.70 14.59
CA THR A 50 9.47 3.85 13.52
C THR A 50 8.31 2.94 13.97
N LEU A 51 8.19 2.66 15.28
CA LEU A 51 7.10 1.86 15.83
C LEU A 51 5.71 2.49 15.55
N ILE A 52 5.62 3.81 15.44
CA ILE A 52 4.38 4.52 15.09
C ILE A 52 3.87 4.06 13.72
N VAL A 53 4.75 4.05 12.72
CA VAL A 53 4.43 3.61 11.34
C VAL A 53 4.20 2.10 11.29
N THR A 54 4.93 1.34 12.08
CA THR A 54 4.74 -0.11 12.23
C THR A 54 3.33 -0.44 12.74
N LEU A 55 2.88 0.19 13.81
CA LEU A 55 1.54 -0.03 14.37
C LEU A 55 0.44 0.43 13.41
N TYR A 56 0.63 1.59 12.78
CA TYR A 56 -0.27 2.04 11.71
C TYR A 56 -0.43 0.97 10.62
N GLY A 57 0.68 0.50 10.05
CA GLY A 57 0.68 -0.47 8.97
C GLY A 57 0.18 -1.85 9.39
N ALA A 58 0.54 -2.32 10.59
CA ALA A 58 0.09 -3.61 11.12
C ALA A 58 -1.43 -3.65 11.28
N VAL A 59 -2.02 -2.64 11.91
CA VAL A 59 -3.48 -2.58 12.09
C VAL A 59 -4.20 -2.35 10.76
N TYR A 60 -3.64 -1.50 9.88
CA TYR A 60 -4.16 -1.30 8.54
C TYR A 60 -4.31 -2.63 7.77
N ASN A 61 -3.31 -3.49 7.80
CA ASN A 61 -3.33 -4.76 7.09
C ASN A 61 -4.18 -5.82 7.83
N LEU A 62 -4.02 -5.95 9.14
CA LEU A 62 -4.75 -6.91 9.97
C LEU A 62 -6.27 -6.73 9.88
N ALA A 63 -6.74 -5.48 9.80
CA ALA A 63 -8.17 -5.17 9.71
C ALA A 63 -8.73 -5.23 8.27
N SER A 64 -7.91 -5.51 7.24
CA SER A 64 -8.31 -5.46 5.82
C SER A 64 -9.45 -6.43 5.49
N TYR A 65 -9.43 -7.63 6.04
CA TYR A 65 -10.50 -8.61 5.81
C TYR A 65 -11.83 -8.14 6.42
N ALA A 66 -11.80 -7.62 7.65
CA ALA A 66 -12.99 -7.08 8.31
C ALA A 66 -13.55 -5.86 7.56
N ALA A 67 -12.68 -4.97 7.07
CA ALA A 67 -13.07 -3.83 6.24
C ALA A 67 -13.73 -4.27 4.92
N GLY A 68 -13.26 -5.36 4.31
CA GLY A 68 -13.89 -5.98 3.15
C GLY A 68 -15.31 -6.48 3.44
N LEU A 69 -15.52 -7.13 4.59
CA LEU A 69 -16.85 -7.55 5.02
C LEU A 69 -17.79 -6.37 5.29
N ALA A 70 -17.26 -5.28 5.83
CA ALA A 70 -18.03 -4.04 6.03
C ALA A 70 -18.45 -3.43 4.68
N ALA A 71 -17.54 -3.38 3.69
CA ALA A 71 -17.83 -2.87 2.34
C ALA A 71 -18.89 -3.70 1.58
N ASP A 72 -19.08 -4.97 1.95
CA ASP A 72 -20.15 -5.82 1.41
C ASP A 72 -21.52 -5.54 2.07
N ARG A 73 -21.57 -4.90 3.25
CA ARG A 73 -22.81 -4.70 4.06
C ARG A 73 -23.31 -3.27 4.13
N PHE A 74 -22.38 -2.31 4.08
CA PHE A 74 -22.68 -0.89 4.27
C PHE A 74 -22.48 -0.09 2.99
N SER A 75 -23.01 1.13 2.96
CA SER A 75 -22.77 2.09 1.88
C SER A 75 -21.26 2.35 1.73
N ARG A 76 -20.74 2.09 0.53
CA ARG A 76 -19.33 2.26 0.22
C ARG A 76 -18.89 3.71 0.28
N LYS A 77 -19.77 4.63 -0.15
CA LYS A 77 -19.58 6.07 0.01
C LYS A 77 -19.41 6.44 1.49
N THR A 78 -20.32 5.98 2.34
CA THR A 78 -20.28 6.29 3.79
C THR A 78 -19.03 5.72 4.44
N LEU A 79 -18.65 4.48 4.10
CA LEU A 79 -17.42 3.86 4.60
C LEU A 79 -16.18 4.64 4.19
N LEU A 80 -16.09 5.08 2.93
CA LEU A 80 -14.97 5.89 2.43
C LEU A 80 -14.88 7.24 3.15
N ALA A 81 -16.01 7.91 3.36
CA ALA A 81 -16.04 9.16 4.11
C ALA A 81 -15.57 8.98 5.56
N ILE A 82 -16.12 7.96 6.27
CA ILE A 82 -15.68 7.62 7.63
C ILE A 82 -14.20 7.26 7.65
N GLY A 83 -13.73 6.46 6.70
CA GLY A 83 -12.34 6.03 6.61
C GLY A 83 -11.39 7.22 6.48
N LEU A 84 -11.63 8.14 5.52
CA LEU A 84 -10.75 9.29 5.35
C LEU A 84 -10.86 10.28 6.51
N LEU A 85 -12.09 10.64 6.94
CA LEU A 85 -12.29 11.59 8.03
C LEU A 85 -11.68 11.08 9.34
N GLY A 86 -11.89 9.80 9.67
CA GLY A 86 -11.30 9.17 10.85
C GLY A 86 -9.77 9.08 10.76
N ASN A 87 -9.21 8.71 9.60
CA ASN A 87 -7.77 8.69 9.38
C ASN A 87 -7.18 10.09 9.53
N ALA A 88 -7.76 11.10 8.87
CA ALA A 88 -7.32 12.49 8.96
C ALA A 88 -7.43 13.04 10.40
N ALA A 89 -8.51 12.73 11.11
CA ALA A 89 -8.68 13.12 12.52
C ALA A 89 -7.59 12.48 13.43
N ALA A 90 -7.26 11.21 13.20
CA ALA A 90 -6.18 10.55 13.93
C ALA A 90 -4.81 11.17 13.63
N ILE A 91 -4.51 11.50 12.36
CA ILE A 91 -3.29 12.21 11.98
C ILE A 91 -3.24 13.63 12.59
N LEU A 92 -4.37 14.34 12.61
CA LEU A 92 -4.47 15.63 13.30
C LEU A 92 -4.15 15.49 14.79
N ALA A 93 -4.72 14.49 15.44
CA ALA A 93 -4.49 14.22 16.85
C ALA A 93 -3.02 13.83 17.13
N ILE A 94 -2.34 13.07 16.23
CA ILE A 94 -0.89 12.83 16.29
C ILE A 94 -0.15 14.17 16.23
N GLY A 95 -0.52 15.06 15.30
CA GLY A 95 0.07 16.39 15.15
C GLY A 95 -0.14 17.31 16.35
N LEU A 96 -1.07 17.01 17.24
CA LEU A 96 -1.37 17.79 18.46
C LEU A 96 -0.93 17.09 19.76
N SER A 97 -0.53 15.83 19.69
CA SER A 97 -0.17 15.03 20.85
C SER A 97 1.31 15.23 21.24
N ARG A 98 1.58 15.25 22.54
CA ARG A 98 2.95 15.34 23.10
C ARG A 98 3.39 14.08 23.82
N GLN A 99 2.50 13.13 24.01
CA GLN A 99 2.79 11.89 24.70
C GLN A 99 2.98 10.75 23.71
N TYR A 100 4.12 10.09 23.77
CA TYR A 100 4.45 9.00 22.86
C TYR A 100 3.43 7.86 22.88
N SER A 101 2.92 7.46 24.05
CA SER A 101 1.89 6.44 24.18
C SER A 101 0.57 6.82 23.47
N HIS A 102 0.16 8.09 23.55
CA HIS A 102 -1.00 8.58 22.81
C HIS A 102 -0.75 8.55 21.31
N ILE A 103 0.44 8.93 20.85
CA ILE A 103 0.82 8.88 19.43
C ILE A 103 0.77 7.44 18.90
N LEU A 104 1.22 6.46 19.69
CA LEU A 104 1.11 5.03 19.31
C LEU A 104 -0.36 4.59 19.15
N MET A 105 -1.23 4.94 20.12
CA MET A 105 -2.66 4.62 20.04
C MET A 105 -3.34 5.31 18.87
N LEU A 106 -2.98 6.55 18.58
CA LEU A 106 -3.49 7.29 17.43
C LEU A 106 -2.98 6.71 16.09
N GLY A 107 -1.76 6.17 16.06
CA GLY A 107 -1.24 5.40 14.93
C GLY A 107 -2.08 4.15 14.65
N VAL A 108 -2.47 3.41 15.71
CA VAL A 108 -3.41 2.29 15.62
C VAL A 108 -4.78 2.75 15.07
N ALA A 109 -5.33 3.85 15.60
CA ALA A 109 -6.59 4.41 15.13
C ALA A 109 -6.52 4.85 13.65
N ALA A 110 -5.43 5.52 13.26
CA ALA A 110 -5.21 5.92 11.87
C ALA A 110 -5.12 4.70 10.93
N GLY A 111 -4.44 3.62 11.32
CA GLY A 111 -4.42 2.36 10.59
C GLY A 111 -5.80 1.74 10.43
N LEU A 112 -6.60 1.72 11.51
CA LEU A 112 -7.95 1.16 11.50
C LEU A 112 -8.89 1.92 10.56
N PHE A 113 -8.85 3.25 10.55
CA PHE A 113 -9.65 4.04 9.61
C PHE A 113 -9.11 3.94 8.17
N GLY A 114 -7.79 3.93 8.00
CA GLY A 114 -7.15 3.85 6.69
C GLY A 114 -7.47 2.55 5.94
N THR A 115 -7.61 1.41 6.66
CA THR A 115 -7.89 0.10 6.04
C THR A 115 -9.23 0.05 5.29
N ILE A 116 -10.20 0.90 5.65
CA ILE A 116 -11.53 0.94 5.04
C ILE A 116 -11.46 1.34 3.55
N PHE A 117 -10.39 2.04 3.15
CA PHE A 117 -10.30 2.64 1.83
C PHE A 117 -10.31 1.58 0.70
N HIS A 118 -9.37 0.65 0.67
CA HIS A 118 -9.18 -0.23 -0.49
C HIS A 118 -10.40 -1.08 -0.86
N PRO A 119 -11.03 -1.83 0.06
CA PRO A 119 -12.18 -2.63 -0.30
C PRO A 119 -13.37 -1.77 -0.74
N SER A 120 -13.59 -0.63 -0.08
CA SER A 120 -14.71 0.26 -0.40
C SER A 120 -14.51 1.00 -1.72
N ALA A 121 -13.31 1.55 -1.98
CA ALA A 121 -13.00 2.31 -3.18
C ALA A 121 -12.99 1.44 -4.43
N ASN A 122 -12.36 0.26 -4.38
CA ASN A 122 -12.32 -0.66 -5.51
C ASN A 122 -13.73 -1.15 -5.87
N ALA A 123 -14.55 -1.45 -4.87
CA ALA A 123 -15.92 -1.87 -5.09
C ALA A 123 -16.80 -0.72 -5.63
N LEU A 124 -16.63 0.52 -5.12
CA LEU A 124 -17.37 1.69 -5.59
C LEU A 124 -16.99 2.05 -7.03
N ALA A 125 -15.70 2.13 -7.35
CA ALA A 125 -15.20 2.42 -8.69
C ALA A 125 -15.68 1.38 -9.72
N SER A 126 -15.59 0.09 -9.38
CA SER A 126 -16.08 -0.99 -10.25
C SER A 126 -17.58 -0.91 -10.49
N SER A 127 -18.38 -0.47 -9.50
CA SER A 127 -19.83 -0.30 -9.64
C SER A 127 -20.21 0.88 -10.53
N HIS A 128 -19.46 1.98 -10.48
CA HIS A 128 -19.67 3.13 -11.36
C HIS A 128 -19.24 2.86 -12.81
N TYR A 129 -18.28 1.94 -13.03
CA TYR A 129 -17.72 1.61 -14.35
C TYR A 129 -17.80 0.11 -14.65
N PRO A 130 -19.01 -0.48 -14.72
CA PRO A 130 -19.17 -1.94 -14.89
C PRO A 130 -18.63 -2.47 -16.22
N LYS A 131 -18.55 -1.62 -17.26
CA LYS A 131 -17.97 -1.97 -18.57
C LYS A 131 -16.45 -1.87 -18.64
N ALA A 132 -15.83 -1.13 -17.70
CA ALA A 132 -14.38 -0.89 -17.67
C ALA A 132 -13.85 -0.82 -16.23
N PRO A 133 -14.09 -1.84 -15.37
CA PRO A 133 -13.71 -1.78 -13.96
C PRO A 133 -12.18 -1.68 -13.77
N GLY A 134 -11.40 -2.33 -14.62
CA GLY A 134 -9.94 -2.27 -14.58
C GLY A 134 -9.39 -0.85 -14.84
N MET A 135 -10.01 -0.08 -15.75
CA MET A 135 -9.65 1.32 -15.99
C MET A 135 -9.91 2.17 -14.74
N ALA A 136 -11.08 2.02 -14.11
CA ALA A 136 -11.42 2.78 -12.91
C ALA A 136 -10.46 2.49 -11.75
N ILE A 137 -10.10 1.21 -11.54
CA ILE A 137 -9.09 0.80 -10.53
C ILE A 137 -7.71 1.35 -10.89
N GLY A 138 -7.34 1.38 -12.18
CA GLY A 138 -6.09 1.98 -12.64
C GLY A 138 -6.01 3.47 -12.33
N ILE A 139 -7.11 4.22 -12.52
CA ILE A 139 -7.20 5.65 -12.16
C ILE A 139 -7.04 5.84 -10.65
N LEU A 140 -7.67 4.99 -9.82
CA LEU A 140 -7.43 5.01 -8.38
C LEU A 140 -5.95 4.81 -8.04
N GLY A 141 -5.25 3.92 -8.77
CA GLY A 141 -3.82 3.67 -8.58
C GLY A 141 -2.93 4.90 -8.78
N ILE A 142 -3.34 5.85 -9.64
CA ILE A 142 -2.63 7.14 -9.78
C ILE A 142 -2.61 7.89 -8.45
N GLY A 143 -3.75 7.92 -7.73
CA GLY A 143 -3.84 8.55 -6.41
C GLY A 143 -2.84 7.95 -5.41
N SER A 144 -2.72 6.63 -5.38
CA SER A 144 -1.75 5.92 -4.54
C SER A 144 -0.30 6.37 -4.83
N GLY A 145 0.09 6.36 -6.10
CA GLY A 145 1.44 6.79 -6.50
C GLY A 145 1.75 8.24 -6.12
N LEU A 146 0.79 9.15 -6.35
CA LEU A 146 0.92 10.55 -5.95
C LEU A 146 0.99 10.71 -4.42
N GLY A 147 0.22 9.92 -3.66
CA GLY A 147 0.26 9.92 -2.20
C GLY A 147 1.62 9.49 -1.65
N PHE A 148 2.18 8.42 -2.17
CA PHE A 148 3.52 7.96 -1.80
C PHE A 148 4.64 8.94 -2.20
N PHE A 149 4.47 9.66 -3.33
CA PHE A 149 5.42 10.68 -3.75
C PHE A 149 5.32 11.95 -2.89
N PHE A 150 4.13 12.53 -2.79
CA PHE A 150 3.95 13.81 -2.12
C PHE A 150 3.94 13.72 -0.60
N GLY A 151 3.51 12.61 -0.01
CA GLY A 151 3.44 12.44 1.44
C GLY A 151 4.78 12.72 2.15
N PRO A 152 5.83 11.96 1.86
CA PRO A 152 7.15 12.19 2.46
C PRO A 152 7.76 13.54 2.06
N GLN A 153 7.56 13.97 0.81
CA GLN A 153 8.11 15.22 0.31
C GLN A 153 7.51 16.43 1.03
N ILE A 154 6.17 16.52 1.11
CA ILE A 154 5.49 17.61 1.81
C ILE A 154 5.84 17.58 3.30
N ALA A 155 5.85 16.39 3.92
CA ALA A 155 6.18 16.24 5.33
C ALA A 155 7.60 16.73 5.64
N GLY A 156 8.60 16.30 4.87
CA GLY A 156 9.98 16.73 5.03
C GLY A 156 10.17 18.23 4.79
N TRP A 157 9.55 18.76 3.72
CA TRP A 157 9.59 20.17 3.40
C TRP A 157 8.92 21.04 4.47
N ARG A 158 7.71 20.72 4.88
CA ARG A 158 6.97 21.50 5.88
C ARG A 158 7.59 21.41 7.27
N ALA A 159 8.12 20.25 7.67
CA ALA A 159 8.88 20.11 8.90
C ALA A 159 10.16 20.98 8.93
N ALA A 160 10.70 21.35 7.75
CA ALA A 160 11.84 22.25 7.66
C ALA A 160 11.46 23.75 7.61
N THR A 161 10.31 24.09 7.00
CA THR A 161 10.00 25.47 6.59
C THR A 161 8.76 26.08 7.24
N ALA A 162 7.88 25.29 7.89
CA ALA A 162 6.67 25.82 8.49
C ALA A 162 6.98 26.78 9.65
N SER A 163 6.56 28.04 9.52
CA SER A 163 6.86 29.13 10.47
C SER A 163 5.72 29.47 11.44
N TRP A 164 4.50 28.90 11.21
CA TRP A 164 3.37 29.19 12.10
C TRP A 164 3.57 28.61 13.51
N GLN A 165 2.99 29.30 14.52
CA GLN A 165 3.21 29.02 15.95
C GLN A 165 1.91 28.66 16.69
N LEU A 166 0.88 28.19 15.96
CA LEU A 166 -0.37 27.77 16.59
C LEU A 166 -0.16 26.49 17.41
N TRP A 167 -0.88 26.37 18.53
CA TRP A 167 -0.93 25.18 19.42
C TRP A 167 0.41 24.70 19.97
N ASN A 168 1.46 25.48 19.85
CA ASN A 168 2.81 25.17 20.34
C ASN A 168 3.29 23.75 19.96
N VAL A 169 3.06 23.36 18.70
CA VAL A 169 3.44 22.05 18.14
C VAL A 169 4.89 22.04 17.66
N ALA A 170 5.55 20.89 17.74
CA ALA A 170 6.90 20.69 17.24
C ALA A 170 6.95 20.77 15.70
N GLN A 171 8.15 21.00 15.14
CA GLN A 171 8.31 21.15 13.69
C GLN A 171 7.84 19.93 12.88
N TRP A 172 8.09 18.72 13.38
CA TRP A 172 7.64 17.49 12.71
C TRP A 172 6.13 17.29 12.77
N GLN A 173 5.44 17.92 13.71
CA GLN A 173 4.00 17.83 13.88
C GLN A 173 3.23 18.75 12.90
N LYS A 174 3.85 19.84 12.46
CA LYS A 174 3.22 20.83 11.55
C LYS A 174 2.69 20.21 10.26
N PRO A 175 3.45 19.40 9.51
CA PRO A 175 2.90 18.72 8.34
C PRO A 175 1.77 17.74 8.68
N CYS A 176 1.77 17.12 9.86
CA CYS A 176 0.63 16.28 10.27
C CYS A 176 -0.65 17.09 10.39
N VAL A 177 -0.59 18.27 11.03
CA VAL A 177 -1.73 19.19 11.14
C VAL A 177 -2.18 19.68 9.77
N GLU A 178 -1.25 20.18 8.94
CA GLU A 178 -1.56 20.75 7.62
C GLU A 178 -2.21 19.71 6.69
N MET A 179 -1.61 18.54 6.58
CA MET A 179 -2.12 17.47 5.71
C MET A 179 -3.44 16.88 6.24
N ALA A 180 -3.60 16.78 7.56
CA ALA A 180 -4.83 16.32 8.16
C ALA A 180 -5.99 17.29 7.89
N LEU A 181 -5.78 18.59 8.06
CA LEU A 181 -6.81 19.59 7.74
C LEU A 181 -7.21 19.54 6.26
N ALA A 182 -6.24 19.41 5.36
CA ALA A 182 -6.54 19.23 3.94
C ALA A 182 -7.35 17.96 3.67
N GLY A 183 -7.02 16.84 4.29
CA GLY A 183 -7.76 15.60 4.17
C GLY A 183 -9.16 15.65 4.77
N LEU A 184 -9.36 16.36 5.90
CA LEU A 184 -10.68 16.60 6.46
C LEU A 184 -11.56 17.38 5.48
N VAL A 185 -11.04 18.44 4.86
CA VAL A 185 -11.77 19.21 3.83
C VAL A 185 -12.17 18.31 2.67
N VAL A 186 -11.23 17.51 2.14
CA VAL A 186 -11.52 16.60 1.03
C VAL A 186 -12.52 15.52 1.44
N GLY A 187 -12.41 14.97 2.66
CA GLY A 187 -13.36 13.99 3.20
C GLY A 187 -14.77 14.55 3.32
N ILE A 188 -14.92 15.80 3.77
CA ILE A 188 -16.19 16.51 3.83
C ILE A 188 -16.76 16.74 2.42
N ILE A 189 -15.92 17.21 1.47
CA ILE A 189 -16.33 17.39 0.07
C ILE A 189 -16.83 16.04 -0.50
N PHE A 190 -16.09 14.95 -0.25
CA PHE A 190 -16.51 13.63 -0.70
C PHE A 190 -17.83 13.17 -0.05
N LEU A 191 -18.04 13.44 1.23
CA LEU A 191 -19.28 13.10 1.92
C LEU A 191 -20.51 13.73 1.26
N PHE A 192 -20.40 14.97 0.77
CA PHE A 192 -21.52 15.66 0.12
C PHE A 192 -21.62 15.37 -1.38
N LEU A 193 -20.52 15.32 -2.10
CA LEU A 193 -20.51 15.23 -3.57
C LEU A 193 -20.34 13.80 -4.11
N GLY A 194 -19.74 12.89 -3.35
CA GLY A 194 -19.61 11.50 -3.74
C GLY A 194 -20.97 10.80 -3.82
N THR A 195 -21.10 9.79 -4.67
CA THR A 195 -22.34 9.03 -4.86
C THR A 195 -22.09 7.54 -4.79
N ASP A 196 -23.02 6.77 -4.19
CA ASP A 196 -23.06 5.33 -4.39
C ASP A 196 -23.59 5.01 -5.79
N ALA A 197 -23.13 3.92 -6.37
CA ALA A 197 -23.66 3.46 -7.67
C ALA A 197 -25.03 2.83 -7.47
N SER A 198 -26.01 3.27 -8.29
CA SER A 198 -27.34 2.70 -8.30
C SER A 198 -27.30 1.24 -8.81
N GLY A 199 -27.94 0.32 -8.08
CA GLY A 199 -28.06 -1.08 -8.50
C GLY A 199 -26.79 -1.91 -8.34
N ALA A 200 -25.92 -1.54 -7.38
CA ALA A 200 -24.80 -2.42 -7.02
C ALA A 200 -25.33 -3.83 -6.73
N PRO A 201 -24.81 -4.88 -7.41
CA PRO A 201 -25.31 -6.22 -7.21
C PRO A 201 -25.19 -6.57 -5.74
N THR A 202 -26.32 -6.89 -5.12
CA THR A 202 -26.33 -7.51 -3.79
C THR A 202 -25.57 -8.81 -3.92
N ARG A 203 -24.34 -8.82 -3.40
CA ARG A 203 -23.48 -10.01 -3.44
C ARG A 203 -24.27 -11.17 -2.84
N ARG A 204 -24.39 -12.28 -3.57
CA ARG A 204 -25.04 -13.50 -3.07
C ARG A 204 -24.42 -13.82 -1.69
N ARG A 205 -25.20 -13.59 -0.64
CA ARG A 205 -24.82 -13.96 0.73
C ARG A 205 -24.59 -15.48 0.73
N GLY A 206 -23.37 -15.90 1.09
CA GLY A 206 -23.18 -17.27 1.54
C GLY A 206 -22.21 -18.19 0.81
N ALA A 207 -21.60 -17.82 -0.31
CA ALA A 207 -20.57 -18.69 -0.88
C ALA A 207 -19.39 -18.81 0.09
N LYS A 208 -19.28 -19.96 0.75
CA LYS A 208 -18.11 -20.28 1.61
C LYS A 208 -16.90 -20.49 0.70
N ILE A 209 -15.75 -19.92 1.07
CA ILE A 209 -14.50 -20.26 0.37
C ILE A 209 -14.15 -21.69 0.75
N ASP A 210 -13.73 -22.49 -0.24
CA ASP A 210 -13.19 -23.82 -0.01
C ASP A 210 -11.99 -23.74 0.98
N PRO A 211 -11.99 -24.50 2.08
CA PRO A 211 -10.87 -24.55 3.00
C PRO A 211 -9.53 -24.90 2.33
N ALA A 212 -9.56 -25.67 1.23
CA ALA A 212 -8.36 -25.98 0.45
C ALA A 212 -7.82 -24.72 -0.26
N LEU A 213 -8.69 -23.86 -0.82
CA LEU A 213 -8.30 -22.59 -1.39
C LEU A 213 -7.69 -21.67 -0.33
N ASN A 214 -8.32 -21.54 0.83
CA ASN A 214 -7.77 -20.76 1.94
C ASN A 214 -6.35 -21.21 2.30
N ARG A 215 -6.12 -22.51 2.48
CA ARG A 215 -4.78 -23.04 2.79
C ARG A 215 -3.76 -22.71 1.69
N ARG A 216 -4.16 -22.74 0.40
CA ARG A 216 -3.28 -22.38 -0.71
C ARG A 216 -2.93 -20.89 -0.68
N VAL A 217 -3.91 -20.03 -0.42
CA VAL A 217 -3.71 -18.58 -0.26
C VAL A 217 -2.80 -18.27 0.93
N MET A 218 -3.03 -18.91 2.08
CA MET A 218 -2.16 -18.74 3.27
C MET A 218 -0.71 -19.11 2.97
N ARG A 219 -0.45 -20.25 2.30
CA ARG A 219 0.91 -20.65 1.91
C ARG A 219 1.55 -19.65 0.94
N MET A 220 0.81 -19.14 -0.03
CA MET A 220 1.28 -18.10 -0.93
C MET A 220 1.61 -16.81 -0.16
N ALA A 221 0.72 -16.37 0.72
CA ALA A 221 0.91 -15.17 1.54
C ALA A 221 2.12 -15.30 2.47
N SER A 222 2.35 -16.50 3.07
CA SER A 222 3.52 -16.76 3.95
C SER A 222 4.87 -16.69 3.23
N VAL A 223 4.90 -16.75 1.90
CA VAL A 223 6.13 -16.53 1.12
C VAL A 223 6.20 -15.09 0.62
N LEU A 224 5.09 -14.53 0.14
CA LEU A 224 5.06 -13.15 -0.33
C LEU A 224 5.17 -12.12 0.81
N MET A 225 4.95 -12.51 2.07
CA MET A 225 5.16 -11.63 3.23
C MET A 225 6.61 -11.10 3.32
N PHE A 226 7.59 -11.85 2.83
CA PHE A 226 8.98 -11.40 2.76
C PHE A 226 9.17 -10.26 1.75
N ARG A 227 8.46 -10.29 0.60
CA ARG A 227 8.42 -9.17 -0.35
C ARG A 227 7.81 -7.92 0.29
N ASP A 228 6.72 -8.09 1.01
CA ASP A 228 6.01 -6.99 1.66
C ASP A 228 6.89 -6.37 2.74
N PHE A 229 7.57 -7.21 3.53
CA PHE A 229 8.59 -6.76 4.49
C PHE A 229 9.72 -5.98 3.79
N ALA A 230 10.28 -6.54 2.72
CA ALA A 230 11.38 -5.90 1.99
C ALA A 230 11.02 -4.51 1.46
N GLY A 231 9.78 -4.33 0.97
CA GLY A 231 9.31 -3.04 0.44
C GLY A 231 9.16 -1.98 1.52
N VAL A 232 8.47 -2.32 2.61
CA VAL A 232 8.20 -1.36 3.69
C VAL A 232 9.46 -1.09 4.52
N ALA A 233 10.28 -2.12 4.78
CA ALA A 233 11.60 -2.01 5.41
C ALA A 233 12.55 -1.16 4.55
N GLY A 234 12.57 -1.38 3.23
CA GLY A 234 13.42 -0.65 2.29
C GLY A 234 13.12 0.84 2.24
N LEU A 235 11.83 1.21 2.28
CA LEU A 235 11.41 2.61 2.33
C LEU A 235 11.91 3.30 3.62
N SER A 236 11.73 2.64 4.77
CA SER A 236 12.15 3.17 6.06
C SER A 236 13.67 3.21 6.20
N LEU A 237 14.35 2.12 5.77
CA LEU A 237 15.82 2.07 5.78
C LEU A 237 16.41 3.14 4.86
N ALA A 238 15.83 3.40 3.69
CA ALA A 238 16.30 4.44 2.79
C ALA A 238 16.32 5.83 3.47
N ALA A 239 15.25 6.21 4.17
CA ALA A 239 15.19 7.47 4.91
C ALA A 239 16.25 7.55 6.02
N ILE A 240 16.43 6.47 6.79
CA ILE A 240 17.43 6.37 7.86
C ILE A 240 18.84 6.42 7.26
N TYR A 241 19.08 5.63 6.21
CA TYR A 241 20.39 5.52 5.55
C TYR A 241 20.87 6.86 4.97
N VAL A 242 20.00 7.57 4.23
CA VAL A 242 20.42 8.83 3.61
C VAL A 242 20.62 9.94 4.65
N ARG A 243 19.91 9.89 5.77
CA ARG A 243 20.09 10.80 6.89
C ARG A 243 21.41 10.54 7.59
N ASN A 244 21.72 9.29 7.93
CA ASN A 244 22.91 8.95 8.72
C ASN A 244 24.19 9.02 7.88
N VAL A 245 24.17 8.44 6.67
CA VAL A 245 25.39 8.28 5.86
C VAL A 245 25.70 9.52 5.04
N PHE A 246 24.70 10.21 4.51
CA PHE A 246 24.87 11.36 3.63
C PHE A 246 24.49 12.69 4.28
N ASN A 247 24.11 12.69 5.55
CA ASN A 247 23.71 13.89 6.31
C ASN A 247 22.61 14.71 5.62
N LEU A 248 21.68 14.06 4.88
CA LEU A 248 20.63 14.78 4.22
C LEU A 248 19.70 15.46 5.24
N HIS A 249 19.37 16.72 4.99
CA HIS A 249 18.37 17.43 5.77
C HIS A 249 16.99 16.77 5.59
N VAL A 250 16.08 16.96 6.57
CA VAL A 250 14.74 16.32 6.56
C VAL A 250 13.97 16.55 5.28
N SER A 251 14.06 17.74 4.67
CA SER A 251 13.41 18.05 3.38
C SER A 251 14.02 17.25 2.23
N GLN A 252 15.33 17.08 2.22
CA GLN A 252 16.04 16.29 1.21
C GLN A 252 15.75 14.78 1.36
N ALA A 253 15.69 14.29 2.60
CA ALA A 253 15.30 12.90 2.87
C ALA A 253 13.85 12.64 2.44
N GLY A 254 12.92 13.56 2.68
CA GLY A 254 11.54 13.47 2.20
C GLY A 254 11.45 13.46 0.67
N LEU A 255 12.23 14.31 -0.01
CA LEU A 255 12.31 14.34 -1.47
C LEU A 255 12.92 13.03 -2.02
N PHE A 256 13.98 12.52 -1.39
CA PHE A 256 14.62 11.25 -1.77
C PHE A 256 13.62 10.09 -1.72
N VAL A 257 12.92 9.95 -0.59
CA VAL A 257 11.90 8.91 -0.40
C VAL A 257 10.76 9.05 -1.41
N GLY A 258 10.30 10.27 -1.66
CA GLY A 258 9.26 10.54 -2.67
C GLY A 258 9.70 10.14 -4.07
N ILE A 259 10.90 10.57 -4.51
CA ILE A 259 11.44 10.22 -5.83
C ILE A 259 11.61 8.71 -5.98
N MET A 260 12.02 8.02 -4.92
CA MET A 260 12.17 6.56 -4.93
C MET A 260 10.86 5.83 -5.27
N MET A 261 9.71 6.40 -4.92
CA MET A 261 8.39 5.83 -5.20
C MET A 261 7.82 6.19 -6.59
N LEU A 262 8.28 7.29 -7.19
CA LEU A 262 7.68 7.87 -8.39
C LEU A 262 7.72 6.95 -9.63
N PRO A 263 8.82 6.24 -9.95
CA PRO A 263 8.87 5.41 -11.15
C PRO A 263 7.82 4.31 -11.19
N SER A 264 7.38 3.82 -10.02
CA SER A 264 6.38 2.75 -9.91
C SER A 264 5.02 3.12 -10.53
N VAL A 265 4.68 4.40 -10.58
CA VAL A 265 3.43 4.89 -11.20
C VAL A 265 3.34 4.45 -12.67
N ILE A 266 4.47 4.49 -13.38
CA ILE A 266 4.57 4.10 -14.80
C ILE A 266 4.89 2.61 -14.93
N PHE A 267 5.83 2.11 -14.12
CA PHE A 267 6.37 0.76 -14.28
C PHE A 267 5.44 -0.33 -13.76
N ASN A 268 4.50 -0.07 -12.84
CA ASN A 268 3.54 -1.07 -12.39
C ASN A 268 2.63 -1.60 -13.53
N PRO A 269 1.91 -0.75 -14.28
CA PRO A 269 1.12 -1.22 -15.41
C PRO A 269 2.00 -1.79 -16.53
N LEU A 270 3.18 -1.20 -16.77
CA LEU A 270 4.13 -1.69 -17.77
C LEU A 270 4.63 -3.10 -17.44
N ALA A 271 4.93 -3.40 -16.19
CA ALA A 271 5.36 -4.73 -15.77
C ALA A 271 4.29 -5.81 -16.05
N VAL A 272 3.02 -5.51 -15.81
CA VAL A 272 1.92 -6.41 -16.16
C VAL A 272 1.81 -6.62 -17.67
N TYR A 273 1.98 -5.56 -18.45
CA TYR A 273 1.98 -5.62 -19.91
C TYR A 273 3.15 -6.46 -20.46
N LEU A 274 4.37 -6.23 -19.95
CA LEU A 274 5.59 -6.95 -20.36
C LEU A 274 5.62 -8.41 -19.87
N THR A 275 4.78 -8.78 -18.93
CA THR A 275 4.62 -10.14 -18.42
C THR A 275 3.29 -10.75 -18.85
N PRO A 276 3.12 -11.15 -20.15
CA PRO A 276 1.88 -11.77 -20.61
C PRO A 276 1.62 -13.07 -19.85
N LYS A 277 0.35 -13.53 -19.83
CA LYS A 277 -0.14 -14.65 -19.00
C LYS A 277 0.79 -15.86 -18.94
N ARG A 278 1.39 -16.26 -20.08
CA ARG A 278 2.30 -17.41 -20.17
C ARG A 278 3.66 -17.16 -19.48
N ARG A 279 4.12 -15.91 -19.44
CA ARG A 279 5.42 -15.50 -18.86
C ARG A 279 5.28 -14.79 -17.53
N ARG A 280 4.08 -14.67 -16.98
CA ARG A 280 3.79 -13.89 -15.78
C ARG A 280 4.51 -14.43 -14.54
N LEU A 281 4.46 -15.74 -14.30
CA LEU A 281 5.13 -16.35 -13.17
C LEU A 281 6.67 -16.30 -13.27
N PRO A 282 7.30 -16.69 -14.40
CA PRO A 282 8.74 -16.48 -14.59
C PRO A 282 9.15 -14.99 -14.51
N GLY A 283 8.34 -14.08 -15.06
CA GLY A 283 8.56 -12.64 -14.95
C GLY A 283 8.54 -12.15 -13.51
N LEU A 284 7.60 -12.65 -12.70
CA LEU A 284 7.54 -12.35 -11.25
C LEU A 284 8.82 -12.81 -10.54
N THR A 285 9.28 -14.05 -10.80
CA THR A 285 10.55 -14.56 -10.26
C THR A 285 11.72 -13.63 -10.58
N MET A 286 11.83 -13.23 -11.84
CA MET A 286 12.91 -12.35 -12.30
C MET A 286 12.85 -10.97 -11.63
N ILE A 287 11.67 -10.36 -11.55
CA ILE A 287 11.46 -9.07 -10.88
C ILE A 287 11.89 -9.13 -9.41
N LEU A 288 11.52 -10.20 -8.69
CA LEU A 288 11.85 -10.38 -7.27
C LEU A 288 13.36 -10.58 -7.07
N ILE A 289 14.01 -11.40 -7.90
CA ILE A 289 15.46 -11.63 -7.80
C ILE A 289 16.23 -10.35 -8.13
N ILE A 290 15.91 -9.68 -9.25
CA ILE A 290 16.57 -8.43 -9.64
C ILE A 290 16.37 -7.36 -8.57
N GLY A 291 15.14 -7.20 -8.04
CA GLY A 291 14.86 -6.26 -6.96
C GLY A 291 15.71 -6.56 -5.71
N GLY A 292 15.83 -7.83 -5.33
CA GLY A 292 16.68 -8.23 -4.22
C GLY A 292 18.16 -7.92 -4.44
N LEU A 293 18.70 -8.26 -5.59
CA LEU A 293 20.10 -7.95 -5.93
C LEU A 293 20.37 -6.44 -5.92
N LEU A 294 19.47 -5.64 -6.47
CA LEU A 294 19.57 -4.17 -6.43
C LEU A 294 19.64 -3.66 -4.98
N ALA A 295 18.71 -4.09 -4.11
CA ALA A 295 18.70 -3.68 -2.71
C ALA A 295 20.05 -3.98 -2.01
N GLY A 296 20.59 -5.19 -2.20
CA GLY A 296 21.85 -5.63 -1.59
C GLY A 296 23.07 -4.80 -2.00
N THR A 297 23.02 -4.14 -3.16
CA THR A 297 24.14 -3.31 -3.64
C THR A 297 24.07 -1.84 -3.20
N ALA A 298 22.98 -1.39 -2.57
CA ALA A 298 22.78 0.01 -2.22
C ALA A 298 23.96 0.66 -1.45
N PRO A 299 24.61 -0.01 -0.46
CA PRO A 299 25.75 0.57 0.26
C PRO A 299 27.03 0.75 -0.57
N LEU A 300 27.13 0.16 -1.75
CA LEU A 300 28.29 0.31 -2.63
C LEU A 300 28.34 1.69 -3.31
N TRP A 301 27.22 2.38 -3.41
CA TRP A 301 27.06 3.54 -4.26
C TRP A 301 27.13 4.86 -3.49
N PRO A 302 27.70 5.94 -4.07
CA PRO A 302 27.54 7.29 -3.56
C PRO A 302 26.08 7.74 -3.67
N LEU A 303 25.71 8.89 -3.09
CA LEU A 303 24.32 9.37 -2.96
C LEU A 303 23.50 9.25 -4.25
N ALA A 304 24.01 9.73 -5.37
CA ALA A 304 23.30 9.67 -6.66
C ALA A 304 23.07 8.22 -7.14
N GLY A 305 24.10 7.37 -7.03
CA GLY A 305 23.99 5.95 -7.35
C GLY A 305 23.04 5.21 -6.41
N ALA A 306 23.08 5.49 -5.10
CA ALA A 306 22.17 4.94 -4.12
C ALA A 306 20.71 5.31 -4.43
N LEU A 307 20.44 6.56 -4.85
CA LEU A 307 19.11 6.98 -5.29
C LEU A 307 18.62 6.15 -6.50
N ILE A 308 19.46 6.01 -7.52
CA ILE A 308 19.12 5.24 -8.73
C ILE A 308 18.82 3.78 -8.38
N ILE A 309 19.69 3.15 -7.60
CA ILE A 309 19.56 1.75 -7.19
C ILE A 309 18.31 1.52 -6.33
N LEU A 310 18.04 2.41 -5.37
CA LEU A 310 16.88 2.32 -4.51
C LEU A 310 15.58 2.64 -5.26
N CYS A 311 15.59 3.56 -6.23
CA CYS A 311 14.48 3.76 -7.16
C CYS A 311 14.21 2.49 -7.98
N ALA A 312 15.25 1.85 -8.52
CA ALA A 312 15.13 0.62 -9.29
C ALA A 312 14.62 -0.53 -8.41
N PHE A 313 15.15 -0.70 -7.19
CA PHE A 313 14.67 -1.67 -6.21
C PHE A 313 13.18 -1.47 -5.91
N GLN A 314 12.78 -0.25 -5.53
CA GLN A 314 11.40 0.04 -5.16
C GLN A 314 10.45 -0.13 -6.35
N THR A 315 10.90 0.19 -7.56
CA THR A 315 10.16 -0.07 -8.79
C THR A 315 9.93 -1.56 -9.00
N MET A 316 10.96 -2.40 -8.85
CA MET A 316 10.82 -3.86 -8.95
C MET A 316 9.90 -4.41 -7.86
N GLN A 317 10.05 -3.93 -6.64
CA GLN A 317 9.22 -4.34 -5.50
C GLN A 317 7.73 -4.03 -5.76
N LEU A 318 7.39 -2.81 -6.17
CA LEU A 318 6.01 -2.41 -6.45
C LEU A 318 5.45 -3.08 -7.72
N ALA A 319 6.27 -3.23 -8.77
CA ALA A 319 5.89 -3.98 -9.97
C ALA A 319 5.56 -5.45 -9.64
N SER A 320 6.25 -6.04 -8.65
CA SER A 320 5.97 -7.40 -8.21
C SER A 320 4.56 -7.56 -7.62
N TYR A 321 3.99 -6.51 -6.96
CA TYR A 321 2.59 -6.52 -6.54
C TYR A 321 1.65 -6.61 -7.75
N ALA A 322 1.81 -5.72 -8.72
CA ALA A 322 0.95 -5.67 -9.89
C ALA A 322 0.96 -7.01 -10.65
N VAL A 323 2.13 -7.63 -10.80
CA VAL A 323 2.29 -8.92 -11.49
C VAL A 323 1.74 -10.09 -10.68
N SER A 324 2.00 -10.15 -9.36
CA SER A 324 1.48 -11.21 -8.47
C SER A 324 -0.04 -11.13 -8.32
N ASP A 325 -0.59 -9.92 -8.21
CA ASP A 325 -2.03 -9.71 -8.11
C ASP A 325 -2.73 -10.14 -9.41
N ALA A 326 -2.20 -9.73 -10.55
CA ALA A 326 -2.72 -10.17 -11.85
C ALA A 326 -2.66 -11.71 -11.98
N ALA A 327 -1.53 -12.34 -11.59
CA ALA A 327 -1.38 -13.79 -11.64
C ALA A 327 -2.34 -14.52 -10.70
N THR A 328 -2.61 -13.97 -9.52
CA THR A 328 -3.54 -14.52 -8.53
C THR A 328 -4.98 -14.36 -8.98
N LEU A 329 -5.38 -13.13 -9.36
CA LEU A 329 -6.77 -12.82 -9.70
C LEU A 329 -7.25 -13.51 -11.00
N GLU A 330 -6.33 -13.87 -11.91
CA GLU A 330 -6.64 -14.69 -13.08
C GLU A 330 -7.04 -16.13 -12.74
N ARG A 331 -6.71 -16.61 -11.56
CA ARG A 331 -6.96 -17.97 -11.07
C ARG A 331 -8.11 -18.07 -10.08
N ILE A 332 -8.58 -16.93 -9.59
CA ILE A 332 -9.63 -16.86 -8.56
C ILE A 332 -10.94 -16.37 -9.18
N SER A 333 -12.03 -17.10 -8.92
CA SER A 333 -13.38 -16.70 -9.35
C SER A 333 -13.71 -15.30 -8.82
N PRO A 334 -14.39 -14.45 -9.62
CA PRO A 334 -14.66 -13.05 -9.24
C PRO A 334 -15.32 -12.88 -7.87
N GLU A 335 -16.14 -13.83 -7.45
CA GLU A 335 -16.86 -13.83 -6.17
C GLU A 335 -15.95 -13.97 -4.95
N PHE A 336 -14.74 -14.57 -5.10
CA PHE A 336 -13.80 -14.78 -3.98
C PHE A 336 -12.63 -13.80 -3.97
N ARG A 337 -12.44 -13.00 -5.04
CA ARG A 337 -11.27 -12.11 -5.20
C ARG A 337 -11.05 -11.19 -4.01
N GLY A 338 -12.10 -10.51 -3.55
CA GLY A 338 -11.99 -9.59 -2.41
C GLY A 338 -11.56 -10.27 -1.12
N ARG A 339 -12.04 -11.49 -0.85
CA ARG A 339 -11.67 -12.25 0.35
C ARG A 339 -10.25 -12.79 0.26
N VAL A 340 -9.82 -13.24 -0.93
CA VAL A 340 -8.45 -13.72 -1.16
C VAL A 340 -7.46 -12.56 -0.99
N VAL A 341 -7.75 -11.39 -1.55
CA VAL A 341 -6.92 -10.19 -1.36
C VAL A 341 -6.90 -9.77 0.10
N GLY A 342 -8.06 -9.76 0.79
CA GLY A 342 -8.13 -9.44 2.21
C GLY A 342 -7.28 -10.37 3.07
N LEU A 343 -7.40 -11.69 2.89
CA LEU A 343 -6.60 -12.70 3.60
C LEU A 343 -5.10 -12.58 3.29
N PHE A 344 -4.77 -12.26 2.04
CA PHE A 344 -3.40 -12.02 1.63
C PHE A 344 -2.80 -10.81 2.36
N LEU A 345 -3.50 -9.67 2.38
CA LEU A 345 -3.05 -8.45 3.07
C LEU A 345 -2.95 -8.66 4.58
N GLU A 346 -3.89 -9.39 5.17
CA GLU A 346 -3.88 -9.71 6.60
C GLU A 346 -2.60 -10.46 6.99
N ILE A 347 -2.13 -11.41 6.21
CA ILE A 347 -0.92 -12.18 6.50
C ILE A 347 0.34 -11.44 6.03
N ALA A 348 0.43 -11.17 4.73
CA ALA A 348 1.65 -10.65 4.13
C ALA A 348 1.90 -9.19 4.50
N GLY A 349 0.86 -8.35 4.45
CA GLY A 349 0.95 -6.94 4.78
C GLY A 349 1.22 -6.69 6.27
N THR A 350 0.60 -7.49 7.18
CA THR A 350 0.84 -7.36 8.62
C THR A 350 2.29 -7.70 8.96
N PHE A 351 2.84 -8.78 8.39
CA PHE A 351 4.25 -9.09 8.56
C PHE A 351 5.14 -8.00 7.94
N GLY A 352 4.81 -7.51 6.76
CA GLY A 352 5.52 -6.44 6.09
C GLY A 352 5.59 -5.15 6.93
N ALA A 353 4.54 -4.86 7.67
CA ALA A 353 4.48 -3.69 8.55
C ALA A 353 5.49 -3.70 9.70
N LEU A 354 6.12 -4.83 10.02
CA LEU A 354 7.22 -4.90 10.99
C LEU A 354 8.51 -4.24 10.46
N GLY A 355 8.63 -4.07 9.15
CA GLY A 355 9.84 -3.57 8.49
C GLY A 355 10.39 -2.27 9.07
N PRO A 356 9.59 -1.20 9.25
CA PRO A 356 10.08 0.06 9.81
C PRO A 356 10.73 -0.10 11.17
N TRP A 357 10.08 -0.81 12.09
CA TRP A 357 10.61 -1.04 13.43
C TRP A 357 11.91 -1.86 13.40
N VAL A 358 11.96 -2.94 12.63
CA VAL A 358 13.18 -3.77 12.50
C VAL A 358 14.34 -2.93 11.97
N MET A 359 14.12 -2.09 10.95
CA MET A 359 15.19 -1.24 10.38
C MET A 359 15.60 -0.11 11.33
N GLY A 360 14.65 0.49 12.05
CA GLY A 360 14.92 1.49 13.05
C GLY A 360 15.75 0.93 14.23
N ALA A 361 15.33 -0.20 14.79
CA ALA A 361 16.06 -0.88 15.85
C ALA A 361 17.46 -1.33 15.42
N TRP A 362 17.60 -1.78 14.16
CA TRP A 362 18.92 -2.11 13.63
C TRP A 362 19.81 -0.88 13.48
N ALA A 363 19.27 0.25 13.03
CA ALA A 363 20.02 1.51 12.96
C ALA A 363 20.48 2.00 14.36
N ASP A 364 19.64 1.81 15.37
CA ASP A 364 20.01 2.12 16.77
C ASP A 364 21.15 1.21 17.24
N HIS A 365 21.09 -0.11 16.91
CA HIS A 365 22.18 -1.05 17.22
C HIS A 365 23.48 -0.68 16.51
N LEU A 366 23.43 -0.11 15.33
CA LEU A 366 24.58 0.45 14.61
C LEU A 366 25.02 1.82 15.17
N HIS A 367 24.42 2.30 16.26
CA HIS A 367 24.65 3.62 16.83
C HIS A 367 24.54 4.74 15.78
N ASN A 368 23.57 4.60 14.88
CA ASN A 368 23.33 5.51 13.76
C ASN A 368 24.60 5.81 12.95
N SER A 369 25.38 4.79 12.66
CA SER A 369 26.67 4.89 11.98
C SER A 369 26.61 5.76 10.73
N HIS A 370 27.62 6.59 10.55
CA HIS A 370 27.82 7.41 9.34
C HIS A 370 28.55 6.67 8.20
N THR A 371 28.98 5.43 8.44
CA THR A 371 29.68 4.62 7.44
C THR A 371 28.71 3.78 6.65
N ARG A 372 28.63 4.01 5.31
CA ARG A 372 27.72 3.30 4.42
C ARG A 372 27.85 1.77 4.49
N PHE A 373 29.08 1.27 4.66
CA PHE A 373 29.36 -0.17 4.69
C PHE A 373 28.74 -0.88 5.92
N ASN A 374 28.50 -0.19 7.02
CA ASN A 374 27.81 -0.76 8.17
C ASN A 374 26.34 -1.10 7.87
N TYR A 375 25.77 -0.53 6.79
CA TYR A 375 24.40 -0.81 6.33
C TYR A 375 24.29 -2.01 5.41
N PHE A 376 25.38 -2.74 5.10
CA PHE A 376 25.28 -3.98 4.32
C PHE A 376 24.36 -5.01 4.98
N GLY A 377 24.40 -5.20 6.28
CA GLY A 377 23.53 -6.13 7.01
C GLY A 377 22.04 -5.84 6.80
N PRO A 378 21.55 -4.63 7.10
CA PRO A 378 20.16 -4.23 6.85
C PRO A 378 19.73 -4.41 5.38
N PHE A 379 20.55 -3.97 4.42
CA PHE A 379 20.24 -4.13 3.00
C PHE A 379 20.32 -5.59 2.53
N ALA A 380 21.21 -6.40 3.09
CA ALA A 380 21.29 -7.84 2.82
C ALA A 380 20.03 -8.57 3.31
N LEU A 381 19.46 -8.17 4.45
CA LEU A 381 18.17 -8.71 4.92
C LEU A 381 17.04 -8.39 3.93
N ILE A 382 16.95 -7.14 3.45
CA ILE A 382 15.97 -6.74 2.44
C ILE A 382 16.16 -7.54 1.16
N SER A 383 17.41 -7.69 0.70
CA SER A 383 17.79 -8.51 -0.46
C SER A 383 17.33 -9.95 -0.30
N ALA A 384 17.68 -10.58 0.83
CA ALA A 384 17.31 -11.96 1.13
C ALA A 384 15.78 -12.15 1.14
N CYS A 385 15.05 -11.23 1.76
CA CYS A 385 13.58 -11.27 1.79
C CYS A 385 12.97 -11.20 0.39
N MET A 386 13.46 -10.30 -0.49
CA MET A 386 12.99 -10.24 -1.88
C MET A 386 13.28 -11.53 -2.65
N ILE A 387 14.49 -12.10 -2.47
CA ILE A 387 14.91 -13.34 -3.15
C ILE A 387 14.09 -14.52 -2.62
N LEU A 388 13.85 -14.62 -1.31
CA LEU A 388 12.99 -15.65 -0.73
C LEU A 388 11.56 -15.59 -1.29
N ALA A 389 11.04 -14.41 -1.51
CA ALA A 389 9.72 -14.23 -2.11
C ALA A 389 9.64 -14.77 -3.55
N ALA A 390 10.79 -14.94 -4.25
CA ALA A 390 10.84 -15.55 -5.58
C ALA A 390 10.45 -17.05 -5.59
N ALA A 391 10.28 -17.67 -4.43
CA ALA A 391 9.66 -19.00 -4.29
C ALA A 391 8.11 -18.99 -4.40
N SER A 392 7.47 -17.82 -4.52
CA SER A 392 6.01 -17.70 -4.57
C SER A 392 5.35 -18.16 -5.87
N PRO A 393 5.94 -18.06 -7.08
CA PRO A 393 5.28 -18.40 -8.34
C PRO A 393 4.69 -19.83 -8.39
N PRO A 394 5.37 -20.89 -7.94
CA PRO A 394 4.78 -22.23 -7.87
C PRO A 394 3.55 -22.30 -6.95
N LEU A 395 3.50 -21.51 -5.88
CA LEU A 395 2.37 -21.46 -4.96
C LEU A 395 1.18 -20.73 -5.60
N ILE A 396 1.44 -19.66 -6.36
CA ILE A 396 0.42 -18.98 -7.16
C ILE A 396 -0.16 -19.93 -8.22
N ALA A 397 0.68 -20.71 -8.90
CA ALA A 397 0.23 -21.69 -9.89
C ALA A 397 -0.74 -22.72 -9.29
N ARG A 398 -0.53 -23.12 -8.04
CA ARG A 398 -1.38 -24.07 -7.32
C ARG A 398 -2.76 -23.53 -6.88
N LEU A 399 -3.01 -22.21 -7.04
CA LEU A 399 -4.33 -21.65 -6.76
C LEU A 399 -5.41 -22.19 -7.70
N GLY A 400 -5.02 -22.51 -8.93
CA GLY A 400 -5.91 -23.09 -9.95
C GLY A 400 -5.45 -22.77 -11.37
N PRO A 401 -6.10 -23.31 -12.38
CA PRO A 401 -5.86 -22.93 -13.77
C PRO A 401 -6.27 -21.48 -14.02
N VAL A 402 -5.69 -20.85 -15.04
CA VAL A 402 -6.12 -19.52 -15.48
C VAL A 402 -7.54 -19.61 -16.05
N LEU A 403 -8.50 -18.92 -15.45
CA LEU A 403 -9.93 -19.05 -15.75
C LEU A 403 -10.28 -18.76 -17.21
N SER A 404 -9.52 -17.92 -17.90
CA SER A 404 -9.71 -17.64 -19.33
C SER A 404 -9.20 -18.77 -20.26
N ALA A 405 -8.55 -19.79 -19.73
CA ALA A 405 -8.11 -20.96 -20.47
C ALA A 405 -9.16 -22.10 -20.41
N ILE A 406 -10.16 -21.98 -19.56
CA ILE A 406 -11.30 -22.88 -19.52
C ILE A 406 -12.19 -22.46 -20.70
N LYS A 407 -12.24 -23.26 -21.77
CA LYS A 407 -13.24 -23.08 -22.82
C LYS A 407 -14.62 -23.01 -22.15
N PRO A 408 -15.54 -22.11 -22.58
CA PRO A 408 -16.93 -22.24 -22.19
C PRO A 408 -17.34 -23.69 -22.49
N MET A 409 -17.97 -24.38 -21.54
CA MET A 409 -18.68 -25.62 -21.89
C MET A 409 -19.59 -25.26 -23.05
N GLU A 410 -19.39 -25.90 -24.18
CA GLU A 410 -20.34 -25.81 -25.30
C GLU A 410 -21.72 -25.98 -24.66
N GLU A 411 -22.58 -24.98 -24.83
CA GLU A 411 -23.99 -25.11 -24.51
C GLU A 411 -24.42 -26.36 -25.26
N ILE A 412 -24.78 -27.41 -24.51
CA ILE A 412 -25.39 -28.58 -25.07
C ILE A 412 -26.67 -28.06 -25.73
N SER A 413 -26.69 -28.04 -27.06
CA SER A 413 -27.83 -27.57 -27.82
C SER A 413 -29.05 -28.39 -27.40
N PRO A 414 -30.22 -27.77 -27.20
CA PRO A 414 -31.43 -28.48 -26.82
C PRO A 414 -31.89 -29.55 -27.85
N GLU A 415 -31.25 -29.63 -29.01
CA GLU A 415 -31.59 -30.56 -30.10
C GLU A 415 -31.17 -32.01 -29.85
N THR A 416 -30.42 -32.33 -28.78
CA THR A 416 -30.03 -33.74 -28.48
C THR A 416 -30.93 -34.43 -27.45
N MET A 417 -32.02 -33.80 -26.99
CA MET A 417 -33.11 -34.56 -26.36
C MET A 417 -34.02 -35.11 -27.43
N GLY A 418 -33.59 -36.22 -28.02
CA GLY A 418 -34.39 -36.99 -28.94
C GLY A 418 -35.72 -37.40 -28.30
N VAL A 419 -36.78 -36.97 -28.93
CA VAL A 419 -38.13 -37.53 -28.73
C VAL A 419 -38.04 -39.02 -29.04
N VAL A 420 -38.12 -39.84 -28.00
CA VAL A 420 -38.37 -41.28 -28.17
C VAL A 420 -39.88 -41.44 -28.29
N PRO A 421 -40.37 -42.17 -29.31
CA PRO A 421 -41.78 -42.30 -29.67
C PRO A 421 -42.62 -43.00 -28.60
#